data_07d5601bb46e3ee95a7962a30d165ac0
#
_entry.id   07d5601bb46e3ee95a7962a30d165ac0
#
_cell.length_a   1.000
_cell.length_b   1.000
_cell.length_c   1.000
_cell.angle_alpha   90.00
_cell.angle_beta   90.00
_cell.angle_gamma   90.00
#
_symmetry.space_group_name_H-M   'P 1'
#
loop_
_entity.id
_entity.type
_entity.pdbx_description
1 polymer ?
#
loop_
_entity_poly.entity_id
_entity_poly.type
_entity_poly.pdbx_seq_one_letter_code
_entity_poly.pdbx_strand_id
1 'polypeptide(L)'
;MDDHLLRFKKDTKYVLIDCETENLCLHSTNNLPWQIGMIKAEGEKKVEEQDLWLTWDRDIDVSKDAARITHFNYDTYKERAKDAKNLFPIVQDWLDNADYIIGHNILGFDIYLLKDYYNYMGADYKHLLPKIIDTNCVAKGVKYGFKFSPREDFLLYQYKVLHTHKRGVRTNLKALGEEFEIDFDPDKLHEALYDLELNLKVWNKLKCMIEL
;
A
#
# COMPACT_ATOMS: atom_id res chain seq x y z
N MET A 1 -0.91 -29.99 10.13
CA MET A 1 -1.03 -29.51 8.73
C MET A 1 -1.20 -28.00 8.78
N ASP A 2 -0.31 -27.27 8.09
CA ASP A 2 -0.24 -25.80 8.17
C ASP A 2 -1.00 -25.13 7.01
N ASP A 3 -2.01 -25.83 6.48
CA ASP A 3 -2.78 -25.44 5.29
C ASP A 3 -3.56 -24.12 5.49
N HIS A 4 -3.64 -23.63 6.75
CA HIS A 4 -4.26 -22.36 7.09
C HIS A 4 -3.36 -21.14 6.82
N LEU A 5 -2.04 -21.34 6.70
CA LEU A 5 -1.09 -20.25 6.50
C LEU A 5 -1.17 -19.69 5.08
N LEU A 6 -1.09 -18.36 4.95
CA LEU A 6 -1.22 -17.66 3.65
C LEU A 6 -0.20 -18.12 2.60
N ARG A 7 0.98 -18.56 3.03
CA ARG A 7 2.02 -19.09 2.11
C ARG A 7 1.57 -20.34 1.32
N PHE A 8 0.55 -21.06 1.82
CA PHE A 8 0.01 -22.26 1.16
C PHE A 8 -1.32 -22.00 0.42
N LYS A 9 -1.95 -20.85 0.64
CA LYS A 9 -3.22 -20.49 0.00
C LYS A 9 -2.96 -19.86 -1.36
N LYS A 10 -3.30 -20.57 -2.44
CA LYS A 10 -3.08 -20.11 -3.82
C LYS A 10 -4.20 -19.24 -4.36
N ASP A 11 -5.38 -19.31 -3.76
CA ASP A 11 -6.60 -18.64 -4.24
C ASP A 11 -6.91 -17.36 -3.45
N THR A 12 -6.02 -16.93 -2.56
CA THR A 12 -6.20 -15.70 -1.79
C THR A 12 -6.21 -14.49 -2.72
N LYS A 13 -7.24 -13.67 -2.59
CA LYS A 13 -7.41 -12.43 -3.36
C LYS A 13 -6.76 -11.28 -2.63
N TYR A 14 -5.71 -10.75 -3.19
CA TYR A 14 -5.05 -9.56 -2.70
C TYR A 14 -5.41 -8.35 -3.55
N VAL A 15 -5.58 -7.21 -2.90
CA VAL A 15 -5.48 -5.90 -3.57
C VAL A 15 -4.28 -5.18 -2.99
N LEU A 16 -3.31 -4.87 -3.84
CA LEU A 16 -2.20 -4.00 -3.47
C LEU A 16 -2.59 -2.57 -3.79
N ILE A 17 -2.23 -1.63 -2.92
CA ILE A 17 -2.56 -0.21 -3.10
C ILE A 17 -1.38 0.66 -2.68
N ASP A 18 -1.18 1.76 -3.42
CA ASP A 18 -0.21 2.81 -3.18
C ASP A 18 -0.77 4.15 -3.62
N CYS A 19 -0.51 5.22 -2.87
CA CYS A 19 -1.05 6.55 -3.09
C CYS A 19 0.05 7.58 -3.29
N GLU A 20 -0.01 8.31 -4.41
CA GLU A 20 0.80 9.52 -4.60
C GLU A 20 0.03 10.76 -4.18
N THR A 21 0.68 11.67 -3.47
CA THR A 21 0.02 12.74 -2.72
C THR A 21 0.62 14.11 -2.95
N GLU A 22 -0.13 15.14 -2.55
CA GLU A 22 0.33 16.54 -2.61
C GLU A 22 1.55 16.80 -1.74
N ASN A 23 1.68 16.08 -0.59
CA ASN A 23 2.75 16.27 0.36
C ASN A 23 3.27 14.93 0.91
N LEU A 24 4.55 14.88 1.25
CA LEU A 24 5.23 13.69 1.77
C LEU A 24 4.89 13.34 3.23
N CYS A 25 4.07 14.16 3.89
CA CYS A 25 3.70 13.92 5.28
C CYS A 25 2.21 14.18 5.52
N LEU A 26 1.66 13.49 6.54
CA LEU A 26 0.26 13.60 6.94
C LEU A 26 -0.05 14.82 7.83
N HIS A 27 0.93 15.63 8.19
CA HIS A 27 0.75 16.81 9.04
C HIS A 27 0.03 17.97 8.35
N SER A 28 -0.07 17.92 7.03
CA SER A 28 -0.91 18.84 6.28
C SER A 28 -2.37 18.41 6.43
N THR A 29 -3.21 19.28 6.95
CA THR A 29 -4.65 19.05 7.11
C THR A 29 -5.40 18.84 5.79
N ASN A 30 -4.72 19.02 4.65
CA ASN A 30 -5.30 18.96 3.30
C ASN A 30 -4.48 18.08 2.34
N ASN A 31 -3.78 17.07 2.84
CA ASN A 31 -3.04 16.18 1.98
C ASN A 31 -4.02 15.21 1.28
N LEU A 32 -4.17 15.34 -0.03
CA LEU A 32 -5.03 14.48 -0.84
C LEU A 32 -4.20 13.62 -1.78
N PRO A 33 -4.62 12.38 -2.05
CA PRO A 33 -4.04 11.60 -3.11
C PRO A 33 -4.46 12.17 -4.46
N TRP A 34 -3.50 12.37 -5.35
CA TRP A 34 -3.77 12.71 -6.75
C TRP A 34 -3.68 11.50 -7.67
N GLN A 35 -3.05 10.41 -7.18
CA GLN A 35 -2.99 9.12 -7.86
C GLN A 35 -3.18 8.00 -6.85
N ILE A 36 -3.92 6.98 -7.25
CA ILE A 36 -4.05 5.70 -6.53
C ILE A 36 -3.72 4.59 -7.52
N GLY A 37 -2.59 3.94 -7.31
CA GLY A 37 -2.24 2.70 -7.97
C GLY A 37 -2.89 1.52 -7.26
N MET A 38 -3.43 0.58 -8.01
CA MET A 38 -4.00 -0.65 -7.46
C MET A 38 -3.67 -1.86 -8.33
N ILE A 39 -3.33 -2.98 -7.70
CA ILE A 39 -3.12 -4.27 -8.36
C ILE A 39 -3.98 -5.32 -7.67
N LYS A 40 -4.80 -6.05 -8.44
CA LYS A 40 -5.39 -7.32 -8.00
C LYS A 40 -4.40 -8.45 -8.22
N ALA A 41 -4.23 -9.31 -7.23
CA ALA A 41 -3.44 -10.52 -7.35
C ALA A 41 -4.19 -11.72 -6.78
N GLU A 42 -4.02 -12.88 -7.41
CA GLU A 42 -4.48 -14.18 -6.89
C GLU A 42 -3.26 -15.01 -6.54
N GLY A 43 -3.11 -15.29 -5.25
CA GLY A 43 -1.91 -15.94 -4.72
C GLY A 43 -0.66 -15.10 -4.97
N GLU A 44 0.16 -15.50 -5.96
CA GLU A 44 1.42 -14.82 -6.30
C GLU A 44 1.35 -14.02 -7.61
N LYS A 45 0.23 -14.11 -8.32
CA LYS A 45 0.13 -13.61 -9.69
C LYS A 45 -0.71 -12.35 -9.75
N LYS A 46 -0.18 -11.31 -10.40
CA LYS A 46 -0.97 -10.15 -10.82
C LYS A 46 -2.03 -10.59 -11.83
N VAL A 47 -3.27 -10.15 -11.61
CA VAL A 47 -4.44 -10.44 -12.46
C VAL A 47 -4.92 -9.19 -13.21
N GLU A 48 -4.99 -8.06 -12.49
CA GLU A 48 -5.53 -6.80 -13.01
C GLU A 48 -4.84 -5.62 -12.34
N GLU A 49 -4.81 -4.48 -12.99
CA GLU A 49 -4.28 -3.24 -12.43
C GLU A 49 -5.16 -2.04 -12.76
N GLN A 50 -5.11 -1.02 -11.90
CA GLN A 50 -5.74 0.29 -12.10
C GLN A 50 -4.76 1.38 -11.72
N ASP A 51 -4.70 2.41 -12.55
CA ASP A 51 -3.95 3.63 -12.34
C ASP A 51 -4.93 4.80 -12.35
N LEU A 52 -5.40 5.18 -11.17
CA LEU A 52 -6.49 6.15 -10.99
C LEU A 52 -5.91 7.51 -10.62
N TRP A 53 -6.15 8.50 -11.46
CA TRP A 53 -5.75 9.89 -11.25
C TRP A 53 -6.99 10.69 -10.85
N LEU A 54 -6.93 11.41 -9.71
CA LEU A 54 -8.09 11.96 -9.05
C LEU A 54 -8.09 13.49 -9.07
N THR A 55 -9.22 14.10 -9.46
CA THR A 55 -9.52 15.49 -9.16
C THR A 55 -10.49 15.57 -7.97
N TRP A 56 -10.38 16.63 -7.20
CA TRP A 56 -11.17 16.90 -6.00
C TRP A 56 -11.98 18.19 -6.18
N ASP A 57 -12.90 18.49 -5.24
CA ASP A 57 -13.67 19.75 -5.25
C ASP A 57 -12.80 21.01 -5.03
N ARG A 58 -11.48 20.85 -4.95
CA ARG A 58 -10.47 21.91 -4.93
C ARG A 58 -9.31 21.56 -5.84
N ASP A 59 -8.56 22.57 -6.25
CA ASP A 59 -7.29 22.35 -6.92
C ASP A 59 -6.30 21.66 -5.99
N ILE A 60 -5.47 20.77 -6.55
CA ILE A 60 -4.37 20.15 -5.83
C ILE A 60 -3.16 21.11 -5.80
N ASP A 61 -2.42 21.06 -4.68
CA ASP A 61 -1.20 21.84 -4.48
C ASP A 61 -0.04 20.90 -4.12
N VAL A 62 0.60 20.36 -5.16
CA VAL A 62 1.69 19.40 -4.99
C VAL A 62 2.96 20.12 -4.61
N SER A 63 3.49 19.82 -3.43
CA SER A 63 4.74 20.41 -2.94
C SER A 63 5.92 20.06 -3.86
N LYS A 64 6.95 20.93 -3.91
CA LYS A 64 8.13 20.71 -4.75
C LYS A 64 8.84 19.40 -4.45
N ASP A 65 8.89 19.00 -3.17
CA ASP A 65 9.52 17.75 -2.76
C ASP A 65 8.69 16.54 -3.16
N ALA A 66 7.36 16.59 -3.01
CA ALA A 66 6.47 15.55 -3.49
C ALA A 66 6.58 15.42 -5.02
N ALA A 67 6.46 16.53 -5.77
CA ALA A 67 6.56 16.51 -7.23
C ALA A 67 7.89 15.94 -7.73
N ARG A 68 9.00 16.22 -7.05
CA ARG A 68 10.32 15.68 -7.39
C ARG A 68 10.42 14.16 -7.16
N ILE A 69 9.81 13.66 -6.10
CA ILE A 69 9.88 12.24 -5.72
C ILE A 69 8.91 11.41 -6.56
N THR A 70 7.68 11.90 -6.75
CA THR A 70 6.60 11.18 -7.45
C THR A 70 6.60 11.43 -8.96
N HIS A 71 7.57 12.20 -9.47
CA HIS A 71 7.63 12.63 -10.87
C HIS A 71 6.35 13.31 -11.36
N PHE A 72 5.63 13.99 -10.45
CA PHE A 72 4.36 14.64 -10.77
C PHE A 72 4.53 15.65 -11.92
N ASN A 73 3.65 15.52 -12.92
CA ASN A 73 3.55 16.43 -14.05
C ASN A 73 2.12 16.96 -14.18
N TYR A 74 1.96 18.28 -14.13
CA TYR A 74 0.65 18.91 -14.10
C TYR A 74 -0.13 18.77 -15.42
N ASP A 75 0.54 18.74 -16.55
CA ASP A 75 -0.12 18.58 -17.86
C ASP A 75 -0.65 17.14 -18.00
N THR A 76 0.16 16.15 -17.65
CA THR A 76 -0.27 14.75 -17.60
C THR A 76 -1.42 14.54 -16.61
N TYR A 77 -1.34 15.20 -15.44
CA TYR A 77 -2.42 15.14 -14.45
C TYR A 77 -3.73 15.67 -15.02
N LYS A 78 -3.73 16.83 -15.68
CA LYS A 78 -4.93 17.42 -16.30
C LYS A 78 -5.56 16.53 -17.36
N GLU A 79 -4.75 15.80 -18.12
CA GLU A 79 -5.23 14.91 -19.19
C GLU A 79 -5.86 13.63 -18.62
N ARG A 80 -5.33 13.11 -17.51
CA ARG A 80 -5.67 11.78 -16.99
C ARG A 80 -6.67 11.81 -15.84
N ALA A 81 -6.66 12.86 -15.03
CA ALA A 81 -7.41 12.91 -13.79
C ALA A 81 -8.93 13.00 -14.03
N LYS A 82 -9.67 12.27 -13.24
CA LYS A 82 -11.13 12.20 -13.23
C LYS A 82 -11.64 12.52 -11.82
N ASP A 83 -12.88 12.99 -11.74
CA ASP A 83 -13.53 13.27 -10.47
C ASP A 83 -13.44 12.05 -9.54
N ALA A 84 -12.90 12.28 -8.34
CA ALA A 84 -12.75 11.28 -7.29
C ALA A 84 -14.10 10.58 -6.98
N LYS A 85 -15.23 11.29 -7.06
CA LYS A 85 -16.56 10.72 -6.86
C LYS A 85 -16.88 9.63 -7.89
N ASN A 86 -16.44 9.81 -9.14
CA ASN A 86 -16.66 8.84 -10.21
C ASN A 86 -15.75 7.62 -10.11
N LEU A 87 -14.59 7.76 -9.48
CA LEU A 87 -13.60 6.69 -9.32
C LEU A 87 -13.80 5.88 -8.03
N PHE A 88 -14.47 6.46 -7.04
CA PHE A 88 -14.69 5.81 -5.75
C PHE A 88 -15.34 4.41 -5.84
N PRO A 89 -16.37 4.17 -6.67
CA PRO A 89 -16.98 2.84 -6.79
C PRO A 89 -15.97 1.76 -7.21
N ILE A 90 -14.95 2.11 -8.03
CA ILE A 90 -13.89 1.17 -8.43
C ILE A 90 -13.00 0.85 -7.23
N VAL A 91 -12.55 1.88 -6.51
CA VAL A 91 -11.70 1.71 -5.33
C VAL A 91 -12.43 0.89 -4.27
N GLN A 92 -13.68 1.23 -3.98
CA GLN A 92 -14.51 0.53 -3.01
C GLN A 92 -14.72 -0.93 -3.38
N ASP A 93 -15.17 -1.21 -4.62
CA ASP A 93 -15.41 -2.59 -5.07
C ASP A 93 -14.15 -3.46 -4.93
N TRP A 94 -12.98 -2.93 -5.29
CA TRP A 94 -11.75 -3.68 -5.21
C TRP A 94 -11.37 -3.99 -3.77
N LEU A 95 -11.41 -2.99 -2.88
CA LEU A 95 -11.03 -3.15 -1.48
C LEU A 95 -12.04 -4.01 -0.69
N ASP A 96 -13.34 -3.86 -0.99
CA ASP A 96 -14.39 -4.62 -0.31
C ASP A 96 -14.34 -6.11 -0.66
N ASN A 97 -13.98 -6.45 -1.90
CA ASN A 97 -13.93 -7.83 -2.38
C ASN A 97 -12.57 -8.51 -2.19
N ALA A 98 -11.56 -7.81 -1.67
CA ALA A 98 -10.28 -8.39 -1.31
C ALA A 98 -10.38 -9.23 -0.04
N ASP A 99 -9.66 -10.36 0.01
CA ASP A 99 -9.40 -11.07 1.26
C ASP A 99 -8.41 -10.28 2.12
N TYR A 100 -7.37 -9.72 1.48
CA TYR A 100 -6.37 -8.85 2.11
C TYR A 100 -6.01 -7.67 1.22
N ILE A 101 -5.69 -6.56 1.89
CA ILE A 101 -5.22 -5.31 1.28
C ILE A 101 -3.76 -5.13 1.67
N ILE A 102 -2.88 -5.02 0.68
CA ILE A 102 -1.45 -4.94 0.89
C ILE A 102 -0.94 -3.55 0.51
N GLY A 103 -0.13 -2.95 1.36
CA GLY A 103 0.64 -1.74 1.04
C GLY A 103 1.98 -1.74 1.74
N HIS A 104 2.90 -0.89 1.31
CA HIS A 104 4.18 -0.71 1.97
C HIS A 104 4.16 0.53 2.84
N ASN A 105 4.14 0.37 4.17
CA ASN A 105 3.88 1.43 5.13
C ASN A 105 2.44 1.97 5.09
N ILE A 106 1.50 1.18 4.61
CA ILE A 106 0.09 1.56 4.45
C ILE A 106 -0.54 2.00 5.78
N LEU A 107 -0.21 1.34 6.90
CA LEU A 107 -0.70 1.72 8.24
C LEU A 107 -0.09 3.02 8.75
N GLY A 108 1.05 3.43 8.20
CA GLY A 108 1.70 4.69 8.52
C GLY A 108 1.31 5.85 7.61
N PHE A 109 0.70 5.57 6.44
CA PHE A 109 0.44 6.59 5.44
C PHE A 109 -0.89 6.40 4.69
N ASP A 110 -1.00 5.46 3.77
CA ASP A 110 -2.10 5.36 2.80
C ASP A 110 -3.47 5.15 3.45
N ILE A 111 -3.53 4.46 4.59
CA ILE A 111 -4.80 4.23 5.29
C ILE A 111 -5.47 5.54 5.75
N TYR A 112 -4.69 6.58 6.03
CA TYR A 112 -5.23 7.89 6.40
C TYR A 112 -5.81 8.61 5.18
N LEU A 113 -5.20 8.47 4.02
CA LEU A 113 -5.69 9.01 2.75
C LEU A 113 -6.97 8.28 2.32
N LEU A 114 -7.00 6.96 2.43
CA LEU A 114 -8.20 6.16 2.20
C LEU A 114 -9.32 6.55 3.17
N LYS A 115 -9.01 6.70 4.46
CA LYS A 115 -9.98 7.19 5.46
C LYS A 115 -10.60 8.52 5.02
N ASP A 116 -9.77 9.47 4.58
CA ASP A 116 -10.25 10.79 4.19
C ASP A 116 -11.05 10.72 2.89
N TYR A 117 -10.67 9.83 1.95
CA TYR A 117 -11.45 9.58 0.75
C TYR A 117 -12.82 8.94 1.05
N TYR A 118 -12.86 7.89 1.89
CA TYR A 118 -14.12 7.27 2.31
C TYR A 118 -15.02 8.27 3.05
N ASN A 119 -14.47 9.08 3.97
CA ASN A 119 -15.20 10.13 4.67
C ASN A 119 -15.76 11.18 3.70
N TYR A 120 -15.01 11.60 2.71
CA TYR A 120 -15.46 12.52 1.67
C TYR A 120 -16.65 11.96 0.89
N MET A 121 -16.70 10.65 0.70
CA MET A 121 -17.79 9.94 0.04
C MET A 121 -18.94 9.54 0.99
N GLY A 122 -18.83 9.84 2.30
CA GLY A 122 -19.81 9.44 3.31
C GLY A 122 -19.84 7.93 3.59
N ALA A 123 -18.75 7.22 3.29
CA ALA A 123 -18.61 5.78 3.49
C ALA A 123 -17.75 5.45 4.73
N ASP A 124 -17.92 4.25 5.31
CA ASP A 124 -17.08 3.76 6.40
C ASP A 124 -15.92 2.91 5.85
N TYR A 125 -14.70 3.23 6.28
CA TYR A 125 -13.48 2.51 5.90
C TYR A 125 -13.03 1.47 6.92
N LYS A 126 -13.61 1.45 8.13
CA LYS A 126 -13.10 0.66 9.26
C LYS A 126 -13.11 -0.83 9.00
N HIS A 127 -14.03 -1.31 8.18
CA HIS A 127 -14.11 -2.72 7.77
C HIS A 127 -12.90 -3.17 6.93
N LEU A 128 -12.12 -2.24 6.38
CA LEU A 128 -10.89 -2.55 5.65
C LEU A 128 -9.72 -2.87 6.59
N LEU A 129 -9.71 -2.29 7.81
CA LEU A 129 -8.58 -2.38 8.74
C LEU A 129 -8.15 -3.84 9.05
N PRO A 130 -9.06 -4.79 9.33
CA PRO A 130 -8.69 -6.17 9.60
C PRO A 130 -8.07 -6.91 8.41
N LYS A 131 -8.25 -6.40 7.19
CA LYS A 131 -7.73 -6.99 5.95
C LYS A 131 -6.32 -6.49 5.62
N ILE A 132 -5.79 -5.49 6.33
CA ILE A 132 -4.53 -4.83 5.95
C ILE A 132 -3.32 -5.69 6.30
N ILE A 133 -2.45 -5.83 5.32
CA ILE A 133 -1.08 -6.34 5.46
C ILE A 133 -0.12 -5.22 5.08
N ASP A 134 0.60 -4.70 6.06
CA ASP A 134 1.67 -3.72 5.86
C ASP A 134 3.01 -4.44 5.71
N THR A 135 3.53 -4.51 4.49
CA THR A 135 4.78 -5.21 4.19
C THR A 135 5.99 -4.61 4.89
N ASN A 136 5.99 -3.31 5.19
CA ASN A 136 7.03 -2.68 6.02
C ASN A 136 6.97 -3.19 7.47
N CYS A 137 5.77 -3.30 8.05
CA CYS A 137 5.58 -3.85 9.39
C CYS A 137 5.99 -5.33 9.46
N VAL A 138 5.58 -6.14 8.48
CA VAL A 138 6.00 -7.55 8.42
C VAL A 138 7.51 -7.67 8.32
N ALA A 139 8.15 -6.91 7.42
CA ALA A 139 9.61 -6.90 7.26
C ALA A 139 10.33 -6.46 8.54
N LYS A 140 9.84 -5.41 9.22
CA LYS A 140 10.36 -5.01 10.54
C LYS A 140 10.22 -6.12 11.56
N GLY A 141 9.06 -6.77 11.63
CA GLY A 141 8.80 -7.88 12.54
C GLY A 141 9.82 -9.00 12.37
N VAL A 142 10.02 -9.45 11.13
CA VAL A 142 11.00 -10.46 10.77
C VAL A 142 12.42 -10.03 11.15
N LYS A 143 12.85 -8.84 10.72
CA LYS A 143 14.23 -8.35 10.95
C LYS A 143 14.53 -8.01 12.41
N TYR A 144 13.54 -7.62 13.18
CA TYR A 144 13.71 -7.30 14.60
C TYR A 144 13.54 -8.50 15.52
N GLY A 145 13.07 -9.63 14.97
CA GLY A 145 12.81 -10.85 15.72
C GLY A 145 11.50 -10.83 16.51
N PHE A 146 10.56 -9.97 16.14
CA PHE A 146 9.20 -9.99 16.69
C PHE A 146 8.39 -11.08 16.02
N LYS A 147 8.19 -12.20 16.73
CA LYS A 147 7.37 -13.30 16.21
C LYS A 147 5.89 -12.94 16.33
N PHE A 148 5.17 -13.10 15.24
CA PHE A 148 3.71 -13.08 15.25
C PHE A 148 3.21 -14.43 15.81
N SER A 149 2.18 -14.37 16.64
CA SER A 149 1.47 -15.58 17.11
C SER A 149 0.07 -15.61 16.49
N PRO A 150 -0.39 -16.74 15.93
CA PRO A 150 -1.75 -16.86 15.40
C PRO A 150 -2.87 -16.59 16.42
N ARG A 151 -2.54 -16.51 17.72
CA ARG A 151 -3.48 -16.14 18.79
C ARG A 151 -3.57 -14.62 19.02
N GLU A 152 -2.68 -13.87 18.42
CA GLU A 152 -2.63 -12.41 18.51
C GLU A 152 -3.43 -11.79 17.35
N ASP A 153 -4.07 -10.64 17.61
CA ASP A 153 -4.66 -9.86 16.54
C ASP A 153 -3.56 -9.31 15.61
N PHE A 154 -3.66 -9.60 14.32
CA PHE A 154 -2.62 -9.25 13.36
C PHE A 154 -2.49 -7.74 13.15
N LEU A 155 -3.59 -7.00 13.19
CA LEU A 155 -3.57 -5.54 13.09
C LEU A 155 -2.84 -4.92 14.28
N LEU A 156 -3.13 -5.40 15.50
CA LEU A 156 -2.42 -4.94 16.71
C LEU A 156 -0.94 -5.29 16.68
N TYR A 157 -0.57 -6.48 16.19
CA TYR A 157 0.83 -6.84 15.97
C TYR A 157 1.52 -5.83 15.06
N GLN A 158 0.92 -5.52 13.92
CA GLN A 158 1.48 -4.56 12.97
C GLN A 158 1.65 -3.16 13.61
N TYR A 159 0.67 -2.67 14.37
CA TYR A 159 0.79 -1.38 15.06
C TYR A 159 1.89 -1.35 16.12
N LYS A 160 2.14 -2.44 16.84
CA LYS A 160 3.28 -2.54 17.77
C LYS A 160 4.61 -2.40 17.04
N VAL A 161 4.71 -2.99 15.85
CA VAL A 161 5.94 -3.00 15.06
C VAL A 161 6.13 -1.69 14.28
N LEU A 162 5.05 -1.06 13.83
CA LEU A 162 5.05 0.16 13.01
C LEU A 162 5.95 1.26 13.60
N HIS A 163 5.80 1.53 14.89
CA HIS A 163 6.52 2.59 15.61
C HIS A 163 7.89 2.15 16.12
N THR A 164 8.28 0.90 15.89
CA THR A 164 9.59 0.41 16.32
C THR A 164 10.66 0.79 15.29
N HIS A 165 11.80 1.26 15.79
CA HIS A 165 12.96 1.58 14.96
C HIS A 165 14.21 0.91 15.50
N LYS A 166 15.00 0.26 14.63
CA LYS A 166 16.29 -0.34 14.95
C LYS A 166 17.37 0.24 14.04
N ARG A 167 18.36 0.90 14.65
CA ARG A 167 19.45 1.52 13.90
C ARG A 167 20.15 0.50 12.98
N GLY A 168 20.40 0.91 11.74
CA GLY A 168 21.10 0.10 10.74
C GLY A 168 20.23 -0.92 10.02
N VAL A 169 18.95 -1.08 10.38
CA VAL A 169 18.02 -1.95 9.67
C VAL A 169 17.18 -1.12 8.70
N ARG A 170 17.24 -1.47 7.42
CA ARG A 170 16.44 -0.84 6.37
C ARG A 170 15.31 -1.79 5.96
N THR A 171 14.09 -1.23 5.84
CA THR A 171 12.88 -1.95 5.47
C THR A 171 12.06 -1.23 4.40
N ASN A 172 12.63 -0.19 3.76
CA ASN A 172 12.00 0.42 2.59
C ASN A 172 11.99 -0.58 1.42
N LEU A 173 11.10 -0.36 0.47
CA LEU A 173 10.83 -1.28 -0.61
C LEU A 173 12.08 -1.60 -1.45
N LYS A 174 12.90 -0.58 -1.78
CA LYS A 174 14.18 -0.75 -2.46
C LYS A 174 15.12 -1.71 -1.72
N ALA A 175 15.32 -1.46 -0.40
CA ALA A 175 16.23 -2.28 0.40
C ALA A 175 15.75 -3.74 0.54
N LEU A 176 14.44 -3.96 0.56
CA LEU A 176 13.86 -5.31 0.56
C LEU A 176 14.02 -5.98 -0.80
N GLY A 177 13.84 -5.24 -1.89
CA GLY A 177 14.08 -5.74 -3.25
C GLY A 177 15.52 -6.21 -3.43
N GLU A 178 16.49 -5.38 -3.00
CA GLU A 178 17.91 -5.72 -3.01
C GLU A 178 18.21 -6.97 -2.14
N GLU A 179 17.69 -7.02 -0.93
CA GLU A 179 17.95 -8.12 0.02
C GLU A 179 17.35 -9.46 -0.43
N PHE A 180 16.17 -9.42 -1.06
CA PHE A 180 15.52 -10.62 -1.56
C PHE A 180 15.96 -11.02 -2.99
N GLU A 181 16.96 -10.32 -3.52
CA GLU A 181 17.48 -10.54 -4.87
C GLU A 181 16.38 -10.50 -5.94
N ILE A 182 15.44 -9.56 -5.76
CA ILE A 182 14.37 -9.32 -6.73
C ILE A 182 14.93 -8.45 -7.85
N ASP A 183 14.73 -8.87 -9.09
CA ASP A 183 15.07 -8.04 -10.25
C ASP A 183 14.08 -6.88 -10.37
N PHE A 184 14.58 -5.64 -10.26
CA PHE A 184 13.84 -4.39 -10.41
C PHE A 184 14.75 -3.25 -10.87
N ASP A 185 14.17 -2.26 -11.52
CA ASP A 185 14.83 -1.04 -11.98
C ASP A 185 14.70 0.06 -10.91
N PRO A 186 15.79 0.49 -10.24
CA PRO A 186 15.72 1.53 -9.22
C PRO A 186 15.25 2.90 -9.73
N ASP A 187 15.39 3.17 -11.04
CA ASP A 187 15.02 4.45 -11.63
C ASP A 187 13.51 4.57 -11.88
N LYS A 188 12.77 3.45 -11.79
CA LYS A 188 11.31 3.39 -11.89
C LYS A 188 10.60 3.41 -10.54
N LEU A 189 11.35 3.45 -9.44
CA LEU A 189 10.75 3.61 -8.12
C LEU A 189 10.04 4.97 -8.03
N HIS A 190 8.94 4.99 -7.24
CA HIS A 190 7.99 6.10 -7.12
C HIS A 190 7.06 6.28 -8.34
N GLU A 191 6.95 5.25 -9.17
CA GLU A 191 5.82 5.04 -10.05
C GLU A 191 4.86 4.07 -9.36
N ALA A 192 3.66 4.50 -8.98
CA ALA A 192 2.75 3.74 -8.09
C ALA A 192 2.57 2.28 -8.52
N LEU A 193 2.28 2.01 -9.80
CA LEU A 193 2.12 0.61 -10.27
C LEU A 193 3.42 -0.19 -10.23
N TYR A 194 4.56 0.44 -10.50
CA TYR A 194 5.85 -0.25 -10.45
C TYR A 194 6.22 -0.63 -9.01
N ASP A 195 5.99 0.28 -8.06
CA ASP A 195 6.21 0.02 -6.64
C ASP A 195 5.29 -1.10 -6.13
N LEU A 196 4.04 -1.17 -6.62
CA LEU A 196 3.13 -2.26 -6.29
C LEU A 196 3.58 -3.61 -6.86
N GLU A 197 4.13 -3.66 -8.07
CA GLU A 197 4.70 -4.90 -8.61
C GLU A 197 5.89 -5.39 -7.79
N LEU A 198 6.78 -4.48 -7.39
CA LEU A 198 7.88 -4.79 -6.48
C LEU A 198 7.36 -5.24 -5.12
N ASN A 199 6.34 -4.56 -4.59
CA ASN A 199 5.73 -4.91 -3.30
C ASN A 199 5.06 -6.30 -3.34
N LEU A 200 4.41 -6.69 -4.43
CA LEU A 200 3.87 -8.05 -4.61
C LEU A 200 4.98 -9.11 -4.53
N LYS A 201 6.10 -8.87 -5.22
CA LYS A 201 7.26 -9.77 -5.18
C LYS A 201 7.87 -9.84 -3.77
N VAL A 202 7.97 -8.70 -3.08
CA VAL A 202 8.43 -8.62 -1.68
C VAL A 202 7.48 -9.38 -0.76
N TRP A 203 6.17 -9.19 -0.89
CA TRP A 203 5.18 -9.92 -0.12
C TRP A 203 5.30 -11.44 -0.30
N ASN A 204 5.51 -11.90 -1.53
CA ASN A 204 5.68 -13.33 -1.82
C ASN A 204 6.91 -13.96 -1.13
N LYS A 205 7.92 -13.16 -0.78
CA LYS A 205 9.02 -13.58 0.09
C LYS A 205 8.66 -13.52 1.57
N LEU A 206 8.07 -12.41 2.01
CA LEU A 206 7.75 -12.16 3.41
C LEU A 206 6.71 -13.13 3.98
N LYS A 207 5.70 -13.53 3.20
CA LYS A 207 4.66 -14.48 3.65
C LYS A 207 5.22 -15.86 4.03
N CYS A 208 6.42 -16.20 3.54
CA CYS A 208 7.13 -17.43 3.93
C CYS A 208 7.90 -17.29 5.25
N MET A 209 8.06 -16.06 5.76
CA MET A 209 8.85 -15.74 6.95
C MET A 209 7.98 -15.46 8.18
N ILE A 210 6.67 -15.42 8.01
CA ILE A 210 5.68 -15.18 9.08
C ILE A 210 4.62 -16.30 9.08
N GLU A 211 4.10 -16.62 10.24
CA GLU A 211 3.03 -17.61 10.40
C GLU A 211 1.64 -16.93 10.40
N LEU A 212 1.23 -16.42 9.24
CA LEU A 212 -0.03 -15.74 9.01
C LEU A 212 -0.98 -16.57 8.16
#